data_1fd246eeaa84fb75fa7ed9fcb5815429
#
_entry.id   1fd246eeaa84fb75fa7ed9fcb5815429
#
_cell.length_a   1.000
_cell.length_b   1.000
_cell.length_c   1.000
_cell.angle_alpha   90.00
_cell.angle_beta   90.00
_cell.angle_gamma   90.00
#
_symmetry.space_group_name_H-M   'P 1'
#
loop_
_entity.id
_entity.type
_entity.pdbx_description
1 polymer ?
#
loop_
_entity_poly.entity_id
_entity_poly.type
_entity_poly.pdbx_seq_one_letter_code
_entity_poly.pdbx_strand_id
1 'polypeptide(L)'
;MDLADFPNLTVLEHPLIQHKLAILRDKSTPVKDFKQLVNEIAMLMTYEVTRNLATEPVEIETPLERTTARKVSGKKLTLVPILRAGLGMVEGITQLIPSARVGHVGMFRDHETLLPVSYYFKVPAAETDRDFFVLDPMLATGGSAVAAVSKLRESGAARVRFLCLVAAPEGVQAMLTAHPTVPVFAAALDRELNAVGYILPGLGDAGDRIFGTR
;
A
#
# COMPACT_ATOMS: atom_id res chain seq x y z
N MET A 1 8.68 10.29 -18.71
CA MET A 1 7.45 9.46 -18.71
C MET A 1 6.32 10.29 -18.16
N ASP A 2 5.19 10.32 -18.83
CA ASP A 2 4.01 11.05 -18.38
C ASP A 2 3.13 10.12 -17.51
N LEU A 3 2.38 10.69 -16.56
CA LEU A 3 1.37 9.93 -15.79
C LEU A 3 0.34 9.24 -16.70
N ALA A 4 0.10 9.80 -17.88
CA ALA A 4 -0.76 9.20 -18.91
C ALA A 4 -0.28 7.82 -19.41
N ASP A 5 1.00 7.51 -19.25
CA ASP A 5 1.58 6.21 -19.64
C ASP A 5 1.16 5.08 -18.68
N PHE A 6 0.63 5.42 -17.49
CA PHE A 6 0.32 4.48 -16.41
C PHE A 6 -1.17 4.54 -16.00
N PRO A 7 -2.08 3.98 -16.80
CA PRO A 7 -3.54 4.10 -16.57
C PRO A 7 -4.02 3.45 -15.27
N ASN A 8 -3.24 2.56 -14.65
CA ASN A 8 -3.55 1.94 -13.36
C ASN A 8 -2.93 2.68 -12.16
N LEU A 9 -2.14 3.75 -12.37
CA LEU A 9 -1.52 4.53 -11.31
C LEU A 9 -2.37 5.75 -10.94
N THR A 10 -2.55 5.96 -9.65
CA THR A 10 -3.08 7.20 -9.08
C THR A 10 -2.06 7.78 -8.12
N VAL A 11 -1.54 8.97 -8.42
CA VAL A 11 -0.69 9.72 -7.50
C VAL A 11 -1.57 10.62 -6.64
N LEU A 12 -1.41 10.54 -5.32
CA LEU A 12 -2.21 11.27 -4.34
C LEU A 12 -1.53 12.59 -3.97
N GLU A 13 -1.84 13.65 -4.70
CA GLU A 13 -1.23 14.98 -4.57
C GLU A 13 -1.85 15.84 -3.45
N HIS A 14 -2.36 15.23 -2.40
CA HIS A 14 -2.94 15.97 -1.28
C HIS A 14 -1.85 16.75 -0.52
N PRO A 15 -2.03 18.07 -0.20
CA PRO A 15 -0.99 18.90 0.43
C PRO A 15 -0.43 18.33 1.72
N LEU A 16 -1.25 17.71 2.59
CA LEU A 16 -0.76 17.07 3.83
C LEU A 16 0.09 15.83 3.56
N ILE A 17 -0.23 15.05 2.52
CA ILE A 17 0.57 13.90 2.11
C ILE A 17 1.94 14.41 1.63
N GLN A 18 1.96 15.42 0.75
CA GLN A 18 3.19 15.98 0.20
C GLN A 18 4.06 16.64 1.27
N HIS A 19 3.45 17.37 2.21
CA HIS A 19 4.18 17.95 3.35
C HIS A 19 4.87 16.88 4.20
N LYS A 20 4.15 15.82 4.57
CA LYS A 20 4.70 14.71 5.36
C LYS A 20 5.75 13.92 4.58
N LEU A 21 5.53 13.72 3.30
CA LEU A 21 6.48 13.04 2.42
C LEU A 21 7.80 13.82 2.29
N ALA A 22 7.74 15.16 2.24
CA ALA A 22 8.94 16.00 2.21
C ALA A 22 9.80 15.80 3.46
N ILE A 23 9.19 15.76 4.65
CA ILE A 23 9.89 15.50 5.91
C ILE A 23 10.41 14.05 5.95
N LEU A 24 9.59 13.08 5.52
CA LEU A 24 9.96 11.67 5.47
C LEU A 24 11.21 11.41 4.63
N ARG A 25 11.34 12.10 3.48
CA ARG A 25 12.46 11.95 2.56
C ARG A 25 13.79 12.46 3.14
N ASP A 26 13.75 13.44 4.04
CA ASP A 26 14.96 14.05 4.58
C ASP A 26 15.81 12.98 5.28
N LYS A 27 17.10 12.94 4.93
CA LYS A 27 18.06 11.98 5.48
C LYS A 27 18.28 12.14 7.00
N SER A 28 18.01 13.32 7.53
CA SER A 28 18.14 13.65 8.97
C SER A 28 16.92 13.23 9.78
N THR A 29 15.81 12.82 9.16
CA THR A 29 14.60 12.39 9.87
C THR A 29 14.89 11.17 10.74
N PRO A 30 14.75 11.29 12.09
CA PRO A 30 15.03 10.19 13.02
C PRO A 30 14.09 9.00 12.81
N VAL A 31 14.51 7.81 13.21
CA VAL A 31 13.75 6.55 13.09
C VAL A 31 12.33 6.68 13.65
N LYS A 32 12.18 7.31 14.84
CA LYS A 32 10.86 7.52 15.47
C LYS A 32 9.94 8.34 14.57
N ASP A 33 10.43 9.46 14.07
CA ASP A 33 9.65 10.39 13.28
C ASP A 33 9.37 9.79 11.89
N PHE A 34 10.34 9.08 11.31
CA PHE A 34 10.16 8.35 10.06
C PHE A 34 9.02 7.33 10.15
N LYS A 35 9.01 6.49 11.20
CA LYS A 35 7.95 5.52 11.45
C LYS A 35 6.59 6.20 11.64
N GLN A 36 6.54 7.28 12.39
CA GLN A 36 5.30 8.04 12.59
C GLN A 36 4.79 8.63 11.29
N LEU A 37 5.65 9.23 10.47
CA LEU A 37 5.28 9.81 9.17
C LEU A 37 4.78 8.75 8.19
N VAL A 38 5.40 7.56 8.16
CA VAL A 38 4.89 6.42 7.35
C VAL A 38 3.46 6.07 7.73
N ASN A 39 3.16 5.97 9.04
CA ASN A 39 1.81 5.70 9.53
C ASN A 39 0.82 6.80 9.14
N GLU A 40 1.19 8.06 9.33
CA GLU A 40 0.32 9.21 9.03
C GLU A 40 0.03 9.33 7.53
N ILE A 41 1.03 9.12 6.66
CA ILE A 41 0.83 9.12 5.21
C ILE A 41 -0.06 7.94 4.82
N ALA A 42 0.19 6.74 5.34
CA ALA A 42 -0.63 5.55 5.05
C ALA A 42 -2.10 5.75 5.45
N MET A 43 -2.37 6.41 6.58
CA MET A 43 -3.73 6.78 7.02
C MET A 43 -4.39 7.75 6.04
N LEU A 44 -3.71 8.84 5.65
CA LEU A 44 -4.23 9.82 4.70
C LEU A 44 -4.48 9.20 3.32
N MET A 45 -3.55 8.38 2.83
CA MET A 45 -3.73 7.63 1.58
C MET A 45 -4.96 6.72 1.66
N THR A 46 -5.15 6.03 2.78
CA THR A 46 -6.29 5.12 2.95
C THR A 46 -7.61 5.88 2.88
N TYR A 47 -7.72 7.05 3.46
CA TYR A 47 -8.91 7.89 3.34
C TYR A 47 -9.25 8.17 1.87
N GLU A 48 -8.28 8.52 1.05
CA GLU A 48 -8.49 8.76 -0.39
C GLU A 48 -8.82 7.46 -1.16
N VAL A 49 -8.08 6.40 -0.92
CA VAL A 49 -8.26 5.11 -1.62
C VAL A 49 -9.59 4.45 -1.29
N THR A 50 -10.18 4.75 -0.14
CA THR A 50 -11.47 4.21 0.30
C THR A 50 -12.67 5.08 -0.07
N ARG A 51 -12.49 6.18 -0.79
CA ARG A 51 -13.54 7.13 -1.18
C ARG A 51 -14.74 6.47 -1.88
N ASN A 52 -14.50 5.39 -2.62
CA ASN A 52 -15.51 4.68 -3.40
C ASN A 52 -15.96 3.36 -2.76
N LEU A 53 -15.79 3.19 -1.43
CA LEU A 53 -16.34 2.02 -0.75
C LEU A 53 -17.86 2.03 -0.84
N ALA A 54 -18.43 0.85 -1.17
CA ALA A 54 -19.87 0.69 -1.18
C ALA A 54 -20.45 0.84 0.23
N THR A 55 -21.61 1.48 0.31
CA THR A 55 -22.35 1.64 1.57
C THR A 55 -23.77 1.12 1.42
N GLU A 56 -24.35 0.63 2.50
CA GLU A 56 -25.72 0.14 2.58
C GLU A 56 -26.53 0.93 3.60
N PRO A 57 -27.84 1.09 3.41
CA PRO A 57 -28.71 1.70 4.42
C PRO A 57 -28.86 0.76 5.62
N VAL A 58 -28.92 1.34 6.81
CA VAL A 58 -29.16 0.62 8.06
C VAL A 58 -30.03 1.46 8.97
N GLU A 59 -31.08 0.83 9.52
CA GLU A 59 -31.91 1.47 10.56
C GLU A 59 -31.12 1.58 11.85
N ILE A 60 -31.10 2.78 12.42
CA ILE A 60 -30.48 3.09 13.70
C ILE A 60 -31.45 3.87 14.57
N GLU A 61 -31.20 3.87 15.87
CA GLU A 61 -31.89 4.71 16.83
C GLU A 61 -30.89 5.70 17.44
N THR A 62 -31.12 6.98 17.22
CA THR A 62 -30.35 8.07 17.86
C THR A 62 -30.94 8.34 19.24
N PRO A 63 -30.33 9.16 20.10
CA PRO A 63 -30.95 9.57 21.37
C PRO A 63 -32.28 10.30 21.21
N LEU A 64 -32.64 10.76 20.00
CA LEU A 64 -33.83 11.58 19.75
C LEU A 64 -34.88 10.81 18.95
N GLU A 65 -34.49 10.02 17.93
CA GLU A 65 -35.43 9.35 17.03
C GLU A 65 -34.80 8.20 16.25
N ARG A 66 -35.65 7.36 15.64
CA ARG A 66 -35.22 6.36 14.66
C ARG A 66 -35.00 7.01 13.32
N THR A 67 -33.93 6.58 12.65
CA THR A 67 -33.56 7.09 11.31
C THR A 67 -32.77 6.05 10.50
N THR A 68 -32.67 6.28 9.20
CA THR A 68 -31.83 5.46 8.31
C THR A 68 -30.47 6.14 8.13
N ALA A 69 -29.40 5.43 8.46
CA ALA A 69 -28.01 5.85 8.23
C ALA A 69 -27.33 4.95 7.19
N ARG A 70 -26.09 5.30 6.81
CA ARG A 70 -25.29 4.50 5.88
C ARG A 70 -24.10 3.87 6.59
N LYS A 71 -23.89 2.58 6.40
CA LYS A 71 -22.68 1.88 6.83
C LYS A 71 -21.93 1.32 5.63
N VAL A 72 -20.62 1.15 5.77
CA VAL A 72 -19.82 0.45 4.75
C VAL A 72 -20.36 -0.96 4.61
N SER A 73 -20.74 -1.33 3.38
CA SER A 73 -21.30 -2.65 3.05
C SER A 73 -20.21 -3.70 2.83
N GLY A 74 -20.64 -4.97 2.89
CA GLY A 74 -19.81 -6.11 2.53
C GLY A 74 -18.78 -6.51 3.57
N LYS A 75 -17.83 -7.35 3.14
CA LYS A 75 -16.75 -7.88 3.99
C LYS A 75 -15.65 -6.86 4.15
N LYS A 76 -15.05 -6.91 5.32
CA LYS A 76 -14.03 -5.93 5.75
C LYS A 76 -12.76 -6.03 4.93
N LEU A 77 -12.08 -4.89 4.81
CA LEU A 77 -10.76 -4.73 4.22
C LEU A 77 -9.74 -5.70 4.84
N THR A 78 -8.86 -6.24 4.01
CA THR A 78 -7.67 -6.98 4.43
C THR A 78 -6.42 -6.23 4.00
N LEU A 79 -5.57 -5.92 4.96
CA LEU A 79 -4.24 -5.36 4.74
C LEU A 79 -3.24 -6.50 4.55
N VAL A 80 -2.40 -6.39 3.54
CA VAL A 80 -1.40 -7.40 3.20
C VAL A 80 -0.05 -6.72 3.05
N PRO A 81 0.63 -6.40 4.17
CA PRO A 81 1.98 -5.86 4.11
C PRO A 81 2.96 -6.87 3.52
N ILE A 82 3.80 -6.40 2.60
CA ILE A 82 4.99 -7.14 2.16
C ILE A 82 6.04 -6.96 3.25
N LEU A 83 6.44 -8.07 3.87
CA LEU A 83 7.40 -8.06 4.97
C LEU A 83 8.81 -7.70 4.44
N ARG A 84 9.57 -6.90 5.14
CA ARG A 84 9.34 -6.27 6.45
C ARG A 84 8.71 -4.86 6.33
N ALA A 85 9.10 -4.07 5.33
CA ALA A 85 8.83 -2.63 5.26
C ALA A 85 7.33 -2.28 5.24
N GLY A 86 6.49 -3.10 4.59
CA GLY A 86 5.04 -2.91 4.54
C GLY A 86 4.35 -2.87 5.90
N LEU A 87 4.95 -3.47 6.94
CA LEU A 87 4.42 -3.42 8.31
C LEU A 87 4.30 -1.99 8.83
N GLY A 88 5.21 -1.08 8.41
CA GLY A 88 5.17 0.31 8.83
C GLY A 88 3.90 1.06 8.42
N MET A 89 3.16 0.59 7.42
CA MET A 89 1.93 1.23 6.96
C MET A 89 0.66 0.71 7.67
N VAL A 90 0.74 -0.45 8.33
CA VAL A 90 -0.44 -1.16 8.87
C VAL A 90 -1.10 -0.39 10.00
N GLU A 91 -0.32 0.14 10.94
CA GLU A 91 -0.82 0.82 12.14
C GLU A 91 -1.67 2.05 11.76
N GLY A 92 -1.18 2.91 10.86
CA GLY A 92 -1.92 4.08 10.40
C GLY A 92 -3.26 3.72 9.75
N ILE A 93 -3.29 2.65 8.95
CA ILE A 93 -4.53 2.19 8.31
C ILE A 93 -5.50 1.60 9.33
N THR A 94 -5.02 0.83 10.30
CA THR A 94 -5.88 0.22 11.32
C THR A 94 -6.41 1.24 12.33
N GLN A 95 -5.74 2.37 12.53
CA GLN A 95 -6.32 3.49 13.29
C GLN A 95 -7.55 4.06 12.59
N LEU A 96 -7.54 4.16 11.26
CA LEU A 96 -8.70 4.63 10.50
C LEU A 96 -9.77 3.56 10.34
N ILE A 97 -9.37 2.30 10.12
CA ILE A 97 -10.27 1.16 9.92
C ILE A 97 -9.92 0.04 10.91
N PRO A 98 -10.32 0.16 12.19
CA PRO A 98 -9.95 -0.82 13.24
C PRO A 98 -10.43 -2.24 12.97
N SER A 99 -11.42 -2.37 12.12
CA SER A 99 -12.01 -3.66 11.74
C SER A 99 -11.29 -4.35 10.57
N ALA A 100 -10.27 -3.73 9.98
CA ALA A 100 -9.47 -4.35 8.93
C ALA A 100 -8.77 -5.61 9.45
N ARG A 101 -8.74 -6.64 8.61
CA ARG A 101 -7.94 -7.85 8.89
C ARG A 101 -6.53 -7.64 8.36
N VAL A 102 -5.56 -8.36 8.94
CA VAL A 102 -4.18 -8.30 8.48
C VAL A 102 -3.73 -9.70 8.08
N GLY A 103 -3.28 -9.83 6.85
CA GLY A 103 -2.52 -10.97 6.36
C GLY A 103 -1.07 -10.56 6.18
N HIS A 104 -0.18 -11.49 5.89
CA HIS A 104 1.24 -11.19 5.70
C HIS A 104 1.79 -11.96 4.51
N VAL A 105 2.62 -11.28 3.72
CA VAL A 105 3.38 -11.89 2.63
C VAL A 105 4.86 -11.58 2.85
N GLY A 106 5.64 -12.63 3.08
CA GLY A 106 7.09 -12.55 3.20
C GLY A 106 7.75 -12.84 1.87
N MET A 107 8.52 -11.88 1.36
CA MET A 107 9.28 -11.99 0.13
C MET A 107 10.74 -11.65 0.39
N PHE A 108 11.66 -12.37 -0.24
CA PHE A 108 13.05 -11.94 -0.37
C PHE A 108 13.50 -12.09 -1.82
N ARG A 109 14.52 -11.35 -2.19
CA ARG A 109 15.14 -11.49 -3.50
C ARG A 109 16.22 -12.57 -3.39
N ASP A 110 16.08 -13.61 -4.17
CA ASP A 110 17.11 -14.66 -4.27
C ASP A 110 18.41 -14.04 -4.82
N HIS A 111 19.54 -14.37 -4.18
CA HIS A 111 20.82 -13.75 -4.51
C HIS A 111 21.42 -14.24 -5.84
N GLU A 112 21.05 -15.45 -6.29
CA GLU A 112 21.56 -16.03 -7.53
C GLU A 112 20.66 -15.70 -8.71
N THR A 113 19.34 -15.92 -8.56
CA THR A 113 18.37 -15.74 -9.64
C THR A 113 17.83 -14.32 -9.74
N LEU A 114 18.02 -13.50 -8.69
CA LEU A 114 17.42 -12.17 -8.50
C LEU A 114 15.87 -12.16 -8.55
N LEU A 115 15.25 -13.33 -8.54
CA LEU A 115 13.80 -13.45 -8.54
C LEU A 115 13.22 -13.34 -7.12
N PRO A 116 11.98 -12.84 -6.97
CA PRO A 116 11.30 -12.79 -5.68
C PRO A 116 10.89 -14.22 -5.26
N VAL A 117 11.32 -14.63 -4.05
CA VAL A 117 10.95 -15.89 -3.44
C VAL A 117 10.03 -15.62 -2.24
N SER A 118 8.88 -16.29 -2.22
CA SER A 118 7.95 -16.22 -1.09
C SER A 118 8.34 -17.21 -0.02
N TYR A 119 8.65 -16.74 1.18
CA TYR A 119 8.94 -17.60 2.34
C TYR A 119 7.79 -17.64 3.35
N TYR A 120 6.82 -16.73 3.23
CA TYR A 120 5.67 -16.68 4.11
C TYR A 120 4.44 -16.15 3.38
N PHE A 121 3.31 -16.85 3.52
CA PHE A 121 2.04 -16.41 2.98
C PHE A 121 0.92 -16.85 3.91
N LYS A 122 0.29 -15.90 4.59
CA LYS A 122 -0.87 -16.15 5.44
C LYS A 122 -1.83 -14.98 5.35
N VAL A 123 -2.94 -15.20 4.67
CA VAL A 123 -3.99 -14.20 4.46
C VAL A 123 -5.35 -14.78 4.86
N PRO A 124 -6.33 -13.95 5.26
CA PRO A 124 -7.71 -14.38 5.43
C PRO A 124 -8.26 -14.94 4.13
N ALA A 125 -9.22 -15.88 4.21
CA ALA A 125 -9.88 -16.44 3.04
C ALA A 125 -10.38 -15.35 2.11
N ALA A 126 -10.14 -15.54 0.80
CA ALA A 126 -10.58 -14.65 -0.24
C ALA A 126 -12.10 -14.84 -0.46
N GLU A 127 -12.90 -14.03 0.22
CA GLU A 127 -14.34 -13.95 -0.02
C GLU A 127 -14.57 -12.95 -1.16
N THR A 128 -15.59 -13.17 -1.99
CA THR A 128 -15.82 -12.47 -3.27
C THR A 128 -15.93 -10.95 -3.16
N ASP A 129 -16.38 -10.44 -2.02
CA ASP A 129 -16.60 -9.02 -1.74
C ASP A 129 -15.53 -8.38 -0.82
N ARG A 130 -14.43 -9.10 -0.55
CA ARG A 130 -13.32 -8.62 0.28
C ARG A 130 -12.32 -7.83 -0.54
N ASP A 131 -11.98 -6.62 -0.10
CA ASP A 131 -10.89 -5.82 -0.65
C ASP A 131 -9.55 -6.17 0.02
N PHE A 132 -8.51 -6.35 -0.78
CA PHE A 132 -7.14 -6.60 -0.33
C PHE A 132 -6.25 -5.40 -0.69
N PHE A 133 -5.64 -4.78 0.31
CA PHE A 133 -4.65 -3.71 0.12
C PHE A 133 -3.26 -4.28 0.35
N VAL A 134 -2.51 -4.46 -0.72
CA VAL A 134 -1.09 -4.83 -0.65
C VAL A 134 -0.30 -3.58 -0.32
N LEU A 135 0.52 -3.65 0.72
CA LEU A 135 1.23 -2.51 1.28
C LEU A 135 2.75 -2.71 1.18
N ASP A 136 3.42 -1.80 0.53
CA ASP A 136 4.87 -1.69 0.53
C ASP A 136 5.25 -0.21 0.41
N PRO A 137 6.09 0.37 1.27
CA PRO A 137 6.49 1.77 1.15
C PRO A 137 7.10 2.14 -0.20
N MET A 138 7.69 1.18 -0.91
CA MET A 138 8.44 1.45 -2.13
C MET A 138 8.06 0.50 -3.27
N LEU A 139 7.66 1.06 -4.40
CA LEU A 139 7.49 0.34 -5.65
C LEU A 139 8.68 0.65 -6.57
N ALA A 140 9.82 -0.04 -6.33
CA ALA A 140 11.07 0.17 -7.07
C ALA A 140 11.10 -0.62 -8.38
N THR A 141 11.62 -1.84 -8.39
CA THR A 141 11.64 -2.72 -9.58
C THR A 141 10.32 -3.42 -9.85
N GLY A 142 9.41 -3.44 -8.87
CA GLY A 142 8.11 -4.11 -8.95
C GLY A 142 8.12 -5.61 -8.65
N GLY A 143 9.27 -6.27 -8.57
CA GLY A 143 9.35 -7.72 -8.43
C GLY A 143 8.56 -8.28 -7.23
N SER A 144 8.79 -7.74 -6.03
CA SER A 144 8.06 -8.16 -4.82
C SER A 144 6.56 -7.86 -4.89
N ALA A 145 6.20 -6.69 -5.44
CA ALA A 145 4.82 -6.26 -5.60
C ALA A 145 4.06 -7.21 -6.55
N VAL A 146 4.63 -7.47 -7.73
CA VAL A 146 4.08 -8.40 -8.73
C VAL A 146 3.89 -9.79 -8.13
N ALA A 147 4.91 -10.35 -7.47
CA ALA A 147 4.84 -11.67 -6.88
C ALA A 147 3.80 -11.76 -5.74
N ALA A 148 3.69 -10.73 -4.89
CA ALA A 148 2.70 -10.69 -3.81
C ALA A 148 1.27 -10.63 -4.37
N VAL A 149 1.02 -9.80 -5.39
CA VAL A 149 -0.28 -9.68 -6.06
C VAL A 149 -0.64 -10.98 -6.79
N SER A 150 0.31 -11.61 -7.50
CA SER A 150 0.09 -12.92 -8.15
C SER A 150 -0.36 -13.95 -7.14
N LYS A 151 0.33 -14.06 -6.01
CA LYS A 151 0.00 -15.02 -4.95
C LYS A 151 -1.38 -14.77 -4.34
N LEU A 152 -1.77 -13.52 -4.18
CA LEU A 152 -3.12 -13.16 -3.74
C LEU A 152 -4.19 -13.55 -4.77
N ARG A 153 -3.94 -13.30 -6.05
CA ARG A 153 -4.85 -13.70 -7.14
C ARG A 153 -5.00 -15.22 -7.19
N GLU A 154 -3.92 -15.97 -7.07
CA GLU A 154 -3.92 -17.44 -6.97
C GLU A 154 -4.74 -17.94 -5.79
N SER A 155 -4.75 -17.23 -4.67
CA SER A 155 -5.59 -17.54 -3.51
C SER A 155 -7.07 -17.16 -3.64
N GLY A 156 -7.46 -16.62 -4.80
CA GLY A 156 -8.85 -16.24 -5.13
C GLY A 156 -9.20 -14.78 -4.81
N ALA A 157 -8.25 -13.92 -4.44
CA ALA A 157 -8.52 -12.50 -4.17
C ALA A 157 -8.94 -11.77 -5.45
N ALA A 158 -10.22 -11.41 -5.58
CA ALA A 158 -10.77 -10.75 -6.76
C ALA A 158 -10.51 -9.24 -6.77
N ARG A 159 -10.50 -8.58 -5.62
CA ARG A 159 -10.33 -7.13 -5.48
C ARG A 159 -9.04 -6.81 -4.76
N VAL A 160 -7.99 -6.49 -5.52
CA VAL A 160 -6.66 -6.16 -5.01
C VAL A 160 -6.30 -4.75 -5.42
N ARG A 161 -5.75 -3.97 -4.50
CA ARG A 161 -5.14 -2.64 -4.73
C ARG A 161 -3.73 -2.66 -4.15
N PHE A 162 -2.84 -1.94 -4.78
CA PHE A 162 -1.46 -1.78 -4.28
C PHE A 162 -1.24 -0.36 -3.79
N LEU A 163 -0.69 -0.18 -2.60
CA LEU A 163 -0.41 1.12 -1.99
C LEU A 163 1.08 1.23 -1.65
N CYS A 164 1.72 2.31 -2.10
CA CYS A 164 3.10 2.63 -1.75
C CYS A 164 3.27 4.13 -1.47
N LEU A 165 4.32 4.50 -0.73
CA LEU A 165 4.64 5.91 -0.49
C LEU A 165 5.33 6.52 -1.71
N VAL A 166 6.31 5.83 -2.26
CA VAL A 166 7.02 6.25 -3.49
C VAL A 166 7.08 5.12 -4.50
N ALA A 167 6.91 5.48 -5.77
CA ALA A 167 7.02 4.57 -6.89
C ALA A 167 8.07 5.06 -7.88
N ALA A 168 8.73 4.14 -8.59
CA ALA A 168 9.50 4.43 -9.79
C ALA A 168 8.70 3.99 -11.03
N PRO A 169 8.89 4.64 -12.19
CA PRO A 169 8.24 4.27 -13.44
C PRO A 169 8.41 2.79 -13.80
N GLU A 170 9.62 2.25 -13.55
CA GLU A 170 9.95 0.85 -13.81
C GLU A 170 9.08 -0.12 -13.00
N GLY A 171 8.84 0.19 -11.72
CA GLY A 171 7.99 -0.61 -10.85
C GLY A 171 6.53 -0.54 -11.23
N VAL A 172 6.06 0.66 -11.60
CA VAL A 172 4.67 0.85 -12.09
C VAL A 172 4.47 0.10 -13.40
N GLN A 173 5.44 0.16 -14.32
CA GLN A 173 5.39 -0.57 -15.58
C GLN A 173 5.38 -2.09 -15.36
N ALA A 174 6.16 -2.60 -14.42
CA ALA A 174 6.15 -4.02 -14.06
C ALA A 174 4.77 -4.45 -13.54
N MET A 175 4.14 -3.66 -12.67
CA MET A 175 2.79 -3.89 -12.18
C MET A 175 1.75 -3.80 -13.29
N LEU A 176 1.83 -2.80 -14.15
CA LEU A 176 0.90 -2.65 -15.29
C LEU A 176 0.99 -3.84 -16.26
N THR A 177 2.21 -4.33 -16.53
CA THR A 177 2.44 -5.47 -17.43
C THR A 177 1.89 -6.77 -16.84
N ALA A 178 2.17 -7.04 -15.56
CA ALA A 178 1.76 -8.30 -14.92
C ALA A 178 0.29 -8.29 -14.46
N HIS A 179 -0.19 -7.15 -13.99
CA HIS A 179 -1.51 -6.98 -13.37
C HIS A 179 -2.21 -5.70 -13.83
N PRO A 180 -2.59 -5.57 -15.12
CA PRO A 180 -3.11 -4.33 -15.70
C PRO A 180 -4.40 -3.83 -15.03
N THR A 181 -5.15 -4.71 -14.39
CA THR A 181 -6.41 -4.37 -13.71
C THR A 181 -6.26 -4.05 -12.22
N VAL A 182 -5.04 -4.11 -11.67
CA VAL A 182 -4.77 -3.80 -10.27
C VAL A 182 -4.44 -2.32 -10.12
N PRO A 183 -5.29 -1.53 -9.45
CA PRO A 183 -4.97 -0.13 -9.19
C PRO A 183 -3.75 0.00 -8.27
N VAL A 184 -2.85 0.90 -8.64
CA VAL A 184 -1.67 1.30 -7.87
C VAL A 184 -1.90 2.71 -7.34
N PHE A 185 -1.71 2.92 -6.05
CA PHE A 185 -1.80 4.21 -5.39
C PHE A 185 -0.44 4.57 -4.79
N ALA A 186 0.08 5.72 -5.14
CA ALA A 186 1.36 6.22 -4.65
C ALA A 186 1.21 7.64 -4.09
N ALA A 187 1.98 8.00 -3.07
CA ALA A 187 2.07 9.39 -2.63
C ALA A 187 2.98 10.22 -3.56
N ALA A 188 3.91 9.56 -4.26
CA ALA A 188 4.69 10.19 -5.34
C ALA A 188 5.14 9.16 -6.38
N LEU A 189 5.21 9.60 -7.64
CA LEU A 189 5.96 8.94 -8.70
C LEU A 189 7.30 9.68 -8.84
N ASP A 190 8.39 9.00 -8.55
CA ASP A 190 9.75 9.53 -8.63
C ASP A 190 10.33 9.33 -10.03
N ARG A 191 11.53 9.90 -10.27
CA ARG A 191 12.07 10.04 -11.62
C ARG A 191 12.48 8.71 -12.26
N GLU A 192 13.21 7.84 -11.52
CA GLU A 192 13.86 6.64 -12.07
C GLU A 192 14.47 5.76 -10.97
N LEU A 193 14.95 4.60 -11.32
CA LEU A 193 15.85 3.79 -10.50
C LEU A 193 17.32 4.10 -10.81
N ASN A 194 18.18 4.05 -9.78
CA ASN A 194 19.63 4.05 -10.00
C ASN A 194 20.14 2.65 -10.42
N ALA A 195 21.45 2.55 -10.71
CA ALA A 195 22.08 1.31 -11.18
C ALA A 195 21.97 0.11 -10.23
N VAL A 196 21.67 0.34 -8.94
CA VAL A 196 21.50 -0.70 -7.91
C VAL A 196 20.06 -0.88 -7.48
N GLY A 197 19.10 -0.25 -8.20
CA GLY A 197 17.66 -0.45 -8.01
C GLY A 197 17.01 0.41 -6.92
N TYR A 198 17.66 1.46 -6.43
CA TYR A 198 17.03 2.45 -5.55
C TYR A 198 16.30 3.53 -6.33
N ILE A 199 15.16 3.95 -5.82
CA ILE A 199 14.37 5.05 -6.38
C ILE A 199 15.10 6.38 -6.20
N LEU A 200 15.11 7.23 -7.23
CA LEU A 200 15.67 8.58 -7.23
C LEU A 200 14.58 9.63 -7.50
N PRO A 201 14.43 10.66 -6.62
CA PRO A 201 15.19 10.97 -5.42
C PRO A 201 14.94 10.00 -4.27
N GLY A 202 13.80 9.29 -4.24
CA GLY A 202 13.48 8.26 -3.26
C GLY A 202 13.41 8.74 -1.81
N LEU A 203 13.60 7.80 -0.90
CA LEU A 203 13.66 8.02 0.55
C LEU A 203 14.68 7.09 1.25
N GLY A 204 15.60 6.47 0.48
CA GLY A 204 16.54 5.47 0.98
C GLY A 204 15.91 4.09 1.13
N ASP A 205 16.46 3.24 2.01
CA ASP A 205 15.86 1.96 2.38
C ASP A 205 14.78 2.18 3.44
N ALA A 206 13.51 1.97 3.05
CA ALA A 206 12.38 2.18 3.94
C ALA A 206 12.38 1.21 5.13
N GLY A 207 12.78 -0.05 4.90
CA GLY A 207 12.84 -1.05 5.96
C GLY A 207 13.86 -0.68 7.03
N ASP A 208 15.06 -0.33 6.62
CA ASP A 208 16.12 0.09 7.54
C ASP A 208 15.74 1.37 8.30
N ARG A 209 15.12 2.33 7.61
CA ARG A 209 14.68 3.59 8.24
C ARG A 209 13.50 3.41 9.20
N ILE A 210 12.56 2.46 8.92
CA ILE A 210 11.44 2.16 9.81
C ILE A 210 11.91 1.42 11.07
N PHE A 211 12.85 0.48 10.92
CA PHE A 211 13.24 -0.44 11.98
C PHE A 211 14.58 -0.08 12.67
N GLY A 212 15.31 0.91 12.14
CA GLY A 212 16.59 1.34 12.70
C GLY A 212 17.67 0.26 12.58
N THR A 213 17.71 -0.48 11.47
CA THR A 213 18.63 -1.61 11.27
C THR A 213 19.95 -1.22 10.60
N ARG A 214 20.17 0.10 10.36
CA ARG A 214 21.45 0.70 9.95
C ARG A 214 21.72 1.98 10.71
#